data_92a37869a6784890786c8aff4ce8260d
#
_entry.id   92a37869a6784890786c8aff4ce8260d
#
_cell.length_a   1.000
_cell.length_b   1.000
_cell.length_c   1.000
_cell.angle_alpha   90.00
_cell.angle_beta   90.00
_cell.angle_gamma   90.00
#
_symmetry.space_group_name_H-M   'P 1'
#
loop_
_entity.id
_entity.type
_entity.pdbx_description
1 polymer ?
#
loop_
_entity_poly.entity_id
_entity_poly.type
_entity_poly.pdbx_seq_one_letter_code
_entity_poly.pdbx_strand_id
1 'polypeptide(L)'
;MISYLIIDETDNANYFLFKYNLSNEDEKRVKFLIENHELFSEKDYFNKKNLQRIFYFYNKSYVIDLLDLKIFNSKTAPKKLIELKKYFEQFEKPIFPLKAQDLLEKYKLKEGKEFGQKIRLLEEMWLNNSFKISNKEIDNVFRN
;
A
#
# COMPACT_ATOMS: atom_id res chain seq x y z
N MET A 1 -18.21 0.99 -6.60
CA MET A 1 -19.50 0.57 -6.02
C MET A 1 -19.95 -0.81 -6.49
N ILE A 2 -19.90 -1.12 -7.78
CA ILE A 2 -20.32 -2.44 -8.32
C ILE A 2 -19.42 -3.59 -7.81
N SER A 3 -18.13 -3.35 -7.62
CA SER A 3 -17.18 -4.35 -7.10
C SER A 3 -17.54 -4.93 -5.74
N TYR A 4 -18.30 -4.20 -4.92
CA TYR A 4 -18.71 -4.69 -3.59
C TYR A 4 -19.76 -5.81 -3.64
N LEU A 5 -20.48 -5.93 -4.75
CA LEU A 5 -21.51 -6.93 -4.95
C LEU A 5 -20.98 -8.24 -5.55
N ILE A 6 -19.74 -8.23 -6.05
CA ILE A 6 -19.14 -9.35 -6.78
C ILE A 6 -17.94 -9.98 -6.08
N ILE A 7 -17.38 -9.30 -5.06
CA ILE A 7 -16.31 -9.86 -4.22
C ILE A 7 -16.98 -10.57 -3.05
N ASP A 8 -17.42 -11.76 -3.33
CA ASP A 8 -17.86 -12.77 -2.37
C ASP A 8 -16.93 -14.00 -2.50
N GLU A 9 -17.18 -15.06 -1.79
CA GLU A 9 -16.36 -16.27 -1.84
C GLU A 9 -16.63 -17.15 -3.10
N THR A 10 -17.20 -16.55 -4.15
CA THR A 10 -17.55 -17.21 -5.41
C THR A 10 -16.69 -16.71 -6.58
N ASP A 11 -16.78 -17.38 -7.75
CA ASP A 11 -16.16 -16.97 -9.00
C ASP A 11 -16.80 -15.74 -9.68
N ASN A 12 -17.78 -15.11 -9.04
CA ASN A 12 -18.52 -13.99 -9.60
C ASN A 12 -17.64 -12.82 -10.03
N ALA A 13 -16.58 -12.54 -9.27
CA ALA A 13 -15.67 -11.46 -9.58
C ALA A 13 -14.88 -11.72 -10.87
N ASN A 14 -14.39 -12.94 -11.09
CA ASN A 14 -13.69 -13.32 -12.31
C ASN A 14 -14.62 -13.31 -13.52
N TYR A 15 -15.85 -13.82 -13.36
CA TYR A 15 -16.87 -13.75 -14.41
C TYR A 15 -17.22 -12.29 -14.77
N PHE A 16 -17.33 -11.42 -13.77
CA PHE A 16 -17.58 -10.01 -13.97
C PHE A 16 -16.45 -9.33 -14.77
N LEU A 17 -15.20 -9.57 -14.40
CA LEU A 17 -14.03 -9.04 -15.11
C LEU A 17 -13.99 -9.50 -16.57
N PHE A 18 -14.36 -10.76 -16.82
CA PHE A 18 -14.44 -11.31 -18.17
C PHE A 18 -15.58 -10.69 -19.00
N LYS A 19 -16.76 -10.52 -18.39
CA LYS A 19 -17.98 -10.09 -19.08
C LYS A 19 -17.99 -8.58 -19.37
N TYR A 20 -17.45 -7.77 -18.46
CA TYR A 20 -17.51 -6.31 -18.58
C TYR A 20 -16.12 -5.78 -18.95
N ASN A 21 -16.09 -5.01 -20.02
CA ASN A 21 -14.84 -4.39 -20.52
C ASN A 21 -14.48 -3.18 -19.64
N LEU A 22 -13.83 -3.45 -18.52
CA LEU A 22 -13.38 -2.42 -17.57
C LEU A 22 -12.14 -1.69 -18.11
N SER A 23 -11.89 -0.48 -17.60
CA SER A 23 -10.59 0.14 -17.81
C SER A 23 -9.48 -0.70 -17.16
N ASN A 24 -8.27 -0.66 -17.72
CA ASN A 24 -7.12 -1.38 -17.15
C ASN A 24 -6.88 -1.06 -15.67
N GLU A 25 -7.18 0.18 -15.26
CA GLU A 25 -7.03 0.60 -13.87
C GLU A 25 -8.12 0.00 -12.97
N ASP A 26 -9.36 0.04 -13.40
CA ASP A 26 -10.46 -0.54 -12.64
C ASP A 26 -10.31 -2.06 -12.50
N GLU A 27 -9.86 -2.73 -13.57
CA GLU A 27 -9.56 -4.17 -13.54
C GLU A 27 -8.48 -4.49 -12.48
N LYS A 28 -7.38 -3.72 -12.44
CA LYS A 28 -6.33 -3.88 -11.42
C LYS A 28 -6.85 -3.66 -10.00
N ARG A 29 -7.71 -2.66 -9.80
CA ARG A 29 -8.31 -2.37 -8.50
C ARG A 29 -9.22 -3.50 -8.04
N VAL A 30 -10.06 -4.03 -8.92
CA VAL A 30 -10.93 -5.18 -8.59
C VAL A 30 -10.09 -6.42 -8.27
N LYS A 31 -9.09 -6.76 -9.10
CA LYS A 31 -8.16 -7.87 -8.83
C LYS A 31 -7.47 -7.73 -7.48
N PHE A 32 -7.00 -6.54 -7.15
CA PHE A 32 -6.38 -6.26 -5.86
C PHE A 32 -7.33 -6.51 -4.68
N LEU A 33 -8.60 -6.12 -4.80
CA LEU A 33 -9.60 -6.39 -3.77
C LEU A 33 -9.88 -7.89 -3.59
N ILE A 34 -9.96 -8.64 -4.70
CA ILE A 34 -10.13 -10.11 -4.68
C ILE A 34 -8.95 -10.77 -3.96
N GLU A 35 -7.73 -10.44 -4.36
CA GLU A 35 -6.50 -11.02 -3.80
C GLU A 35 -6.33 -10.73 -2.30
N ASN A 36 -6.85 -9.60 -1.83
CA ASN A 36 -6.74 -9.19 -0.43
C ASN A 36 -7.98 -9.51 0.42
N HIS A 37 -9.04 -10.07 -0.16
CA HIS A 37 -10.30 -10.28 0.55
C HIS A 37 -10.15 -11.18 1.78
N GLU A 38 -9.36 -12.25 1.70
CA GLU A 38 -9.10 -13.17 2.81
C GLU A 38 -8.44 -12.47 3.99
N LEU A 39 -7.57 -11.47 3.73
CA LEU A 39 -6.86 -10.71 4.76
C LEU A 39 -7.78 -9.76 5.55
N PHE A 40 -9.03 -9.56 5.10
CA PHE A 40 -9.98 -8.67 5.78
C PHE A 40 -10.38 -9.16 7.17
N SER A 41 -10.24 -10.45 7.45
CA SER A 41 -10.47 -11.04 8.76
C SER A 41 -9.30 -10.81 9.72
N GLU A 42 -8.12 -10.50 9.23
CA GLU A 42 -6.94 -10.27 10.06
C GLU A 42 -7.07 -8.98 10.88
N LYS A 43 -6.79 -9.11 12.18
CA LYS A 43 -6.98 -8.03 13.17
C LYS A 43 -6.25 -6.74 12.82
N ASP A 44 -5.05 -6.86 12.25
CA ASP A 44 -4.17 -5.72 12.00
C ASP A 44 -4.11 -5.30 10.53
N TYR A 45 -4.87 -5.93 9.64
CA TYR A 45 -4.86 -5.58 8.23
C TYR A 45 -5.30 -4.12 8.01
N PHE A 46 -6.36 -3.67 8.70
CA PHE A 46 -6.88 -2.31 8.62
C PHE A 46 -6.26 -1.35 9.65
N ASN A 47 -4.98 -1.52 9.98
CA ASN A 47 -4.27 -0.51 10.75
C ASN A 47 -3.68 0.58 9.83
N LYS A 48 -3.42 1.76 10.41
CA LYS A 48 -2.92 2.92 9.68
C LYS A 48 -1.60 2.65 8.97
N LYS A 49 -0.69 1.90 9.58
CA LYS A 49 0.65 1.61 9.04
C LYS A 49 0.56 0.74 7.78
N ASN A 50 -0.24 -0.33 7.82
CA ASN A 50 -0.44 -1.20 6.67
C ASN A 50 -1.12 -0.45 5.52
N LEU A 51 -2.16 0.32 5.81
CA LEU A 51 -2.85 1.15 4.80
C LEU A 51 -1.94 2.22 4.19
N GLN A 52 -1.00 2.80 4.97
CA GLN A 52 0.01 3.71 4.44
C GLN A 52 0.98 3.02 3.48
N ARG A 53 1.37 1.76 3.74
CA ARG A 53 2.16 0.96 2.80
C ARG A 53 1.40 0.70 1.51
N ILE A 54 0.15 0.28 1.59
CA ILE A 54 -0.71 0.07 0.41
C ILE A 54 -0.85 1.37 -0.38
N PHE A 55 -1.10 2.49 0.29
CA PHE A 55 -1.15 3.80 -0.34
C PHE A 55 0.13 4.17 -1.08
N TYR A 56 1.28 3.88 -0.48
CA TYR A 56 2.58 4.21 -1.06
C TYR A 56 2.86 3.40 -2.34
N PHE A 57 2.63 2.09 -2.31
CA PHE A 57 2.94 1.20 -3.43
C PHE A 57 1.89 1.21 -4.54
N TYR A 58 0.63 1.39 -4.20
CA TYR A 58 -0.46 1.36 -5.16
C TYR A 58 -0.99 2.76 -5.46
N ASN A 59 -1.82 3.32 -4.67
CA ASN A 59 -2.25 4.73 -4.59
C ASN A 59 -3.47 4.88 -3.65
N LYS A 60 -4.04 6.11 -3.60
CA LYS A 60 -5.21 6.45 -2.79
C LYS A 60 -6.43 5.58 -3.09
N SER A 61 -6.73 5.34 -4.37
CA SER A 61 -7.94 4.62 -4.79
C SER A 61 -8.00 3.21 -4.20
N TYR A 62 -6.87 2.49 -4.15
CA TYR A 62 -6.81 1.14 -3.59
C TYR A 62 -7.14 1.12 -2.10
N VAL A 63 -6.63 2.08 -1.33
CA VAL A 63 -6.91 2.18 0.11
C VAL A 63 -8.36 2.54 0.37
N ILE A 64 -8.92 3.47 -0.40
CA ILE A 64 -10.32 3.86 -0.28
C ILE A 64 -11.25 2.69 -0.62
N ASP A 65 -10.96 1.96 -1.70
CA ASP A 65 -11.73 0.76 -2.08
C ASP A 65 -11.71 -0.32 -1.00
N LEU A 66 -10.54 -0.60 -0.39
CA LEU A 66 -10.42 -1.55 0.72
C LEU A 66 -11.28 -1.12 1.91
N LEU A 67 -11.21 0.15 2.29
CA LEU A 67 -11.97 0.69 3.40
C LEU A 67 -13.48 0.66 3.13
N ASP A 68 -13.88 1.03 1.92
CA ASP A 68 -15.29 1.00 1.52
C ASP A 68 -15.85 -0.43 1.51
N LEU A 69 -15.11 -1.39 0.96
CA LEU A 69 -15.51 -2.79 0.97
C LEU A 69 -15.63 -3.32 2.41
N LYS A 70 -14.68 -2.99 3.29
CA LYS A 70 -14.73 -3.39 4.69
C LYS A 70 -15.88 -2.74 5.45
N ILE A 71 -16.16 -1.46 5.21
CA ILE A 71 -17.29 -0.74 5.81
C ILE A 71 -18.61 -1.36 5.33
N PHE A 72 -18.72 -1.64 4.03
CA PHE A 72 -19.92 -2.25 3.44
C PHE A 72 -20.23 -3.62 4.05
N ASN A 73 -19.21 -4.46 4.23
CA ASN A 73 -19.34 -5.80 4.80
C ASN A 73 -19.50 -5.80 6.34
N SER A 74 -19.44 -4.65 6.98
CA SER A 74 -19.59 -4.54 8.43
C SER A 74 -21.07 -4.44 8.82
N LYS A 75 -21.51 -5.26 9.79
CA LYS A 75 -22.89 -5.23 10.32
C LYS A 75 -23.27 -3.89 10.97
N THR A 76 -22.30 -3.17 11.47
CA THR A 76 -22.46 -1.83 12.07
C THR A 76 -21.42 -0.91 11.45
N ALA A 77 -21.75 0.37 11.25
CA ALA A 77 -20.81 1.35 10.71
C ALA A 77 -19.61 1.56 11.65
N PRO A 78 -18.42 1.01 11.35
CA PRO A 78 -17.30 1.03 12.27
C PRO A 78 -16.64 2.41 12.26
N LYS A 79 -16.87 3.20 13.31
CA LYS A 79 -16.38 4.57 13.45
C LYS A 79 -14.88 4.70 13.10
N LYS A 80 -14.07 3.74 13.56
CA LYS A 80 -12.62 3.71 13.28
C LYS A 80 -12.30 3.62 11.78
N LEU A 81 -13.04 2.82 11.00
CA LEU A 81 -12.80 2.69 9.55
C LEU A 81 -13.22 3.95 8.81
N ILE A 82 -14.30 4.60 9.23
CA ILE A 82 -14.76 5.87 8.68
C ILE A 82 -13.72 6.98 8.93
N GLU A 83 -13.15 7.03 10.13
CA GLU A 83 -12.06 7.96 10.46
C GLU A 83 -10.80 7.71 9.64
N LEU A 84 -10.42 6.43 9.44
CA LEU A 84 -9.31 6.06 8.56
C LEU A 84 -9.58 6.48 7.11
N LYS A 85 -10.80 6.26 6.60
CA LYS A 85 -11.17 6.70 5.25
C LYS A 85 -11.01 8.20 5.09
N LYS A 86 -11.57 9.00 5.98
CA LYS A 86 -11.41 10.47 5.99
C LYS A 86 -9.94 10.90 6.04
N TYR A 87 -9.13 10.20 6.85
CA TYR A 87 -7.70 10.46 6.90
C TYR A 87 -7.03 10.22 5.54
N PHE A 88 -7.31 9.08 4.87
CA PHE A 88 -6.69 8.75 3.59
C PHE A 88 -7.23 9.56 2.41
N GLU A 89 -8.43 10.07 2.47
CA GLU A 89 -8.96 11.02 1.47
C GLU A 89 -8.12 12.29 1.39
N GLN A 90 -7.57 12.74 2.52
CA GLN A 90 -6.72 13.93 2.63
C GLN A 90 -5.23 13.63 2.64
N PHE A 91 -4.84 12.35 2.77
CA PHE A 91 -3.44 11.96 2.87
C PHE A 91 -2.73 12.11 1.54
N GLU A 92 -1.59 12.78 1.56
CA GLU A 92 -0.73 12.93 0.39
C GLU A 92 0.36 11.85 0.37
N LYS A 93 0.75 11.42 -0.84
CA LYS A 93 1.78 10.40 -1.01
C LYS A 93 3.11 10.95 -0.52
N PRO A 94 3.71 10.36 0.52
CA PRO A 94 5.01 10.79 0.98
C PRO A 94 6.08 10.44 -0.06
N ILE A 95 7.07 11.32 -0.18
CA ILE A 95 8.21 11.13 -1.08
C ILE A 95 9.37 10.58 -0.26
N PHE A 96 9.99 9.49 -0.74
CA PHE A 96 11.19 8.94 -0.13
C PHE A 96 12.32 9.99 -0.18
N PRO A 97 12.91 10.38 0.96
CA PRO A 97 13.75 11.57 1.02
C PRO A 97 15.17 11.35 0.51
N LEU A 98 15.58 10.10 0.24
CA LEU A 98 16.95 9.78 -0.15
C LEU A 98 17.07 9.65 -1.66
N LYS A 99 18.03 10.35 -2.25
CA LYS A 99 18.38 10.22 -3.66
C LYS A 99 19.54 9.23 -3.80
N ALA A 100 19.43 8.32 -4.75
CA ALA A 100 20.45 7.30 -5.01
C ALA A 100 21.82 7.94 -5.29
N GLN A 101 21.84 9.00 -6.08
CA GLN A 101 23.09 9.70 -6.46
C GLN A 101 23.81 10.28 -5.24
N ASP A 102 23.09 10.95 -4.33
CA ASP A 102 23.68 11.54 -3.13
C ASP A 102 24.33 10.46 -2.23
N LEU A 103 23.72 9.28 -2.18
CA LEU A 103 24.22 8.13 -1.42
C LEU A 103 25.45 7.50 -2.07
N LEU A 104 25.47 7.37 -3.40
CA LEU A 104 26.64 6.87 -4.14
C LEU A 104 27.85 7.78 -3.89
N GLU A 105 27.67 9.09 -3.97
CA GLU A 105 28.73 10.08 -3.72
C GLU A 105 29.20 10.05 -2.26
N LYS A 106 28.25 10.08 -1.31
CA LYS A 106 28.56 10.11 0.14
C LYS A 106 29.35 8.89 0.58
N TYR A 107 28.97 7.69 0.11
CA TYR A 107 29.58 6.42 0.53
C TYR A 107 30.61 5.90 -0.47
N LYS A 108 30.92 6.62 -1.55
CA LYS A 108 31.88 6.25 -2.61
C LYS A 108 31.59 4.87 -3.20
N LEU A 109 30.31 4.60 -3.45
CA LEU A 109 29.83 3.32 -3.99
C LEU A 109 29.62 3.41 -5.51
N LYS A 110 29.53 2.25 -6.14
CA LYS A 110 29.14 2.13 -7.54
C LYS A 110 27.70 1.63 -7.65
N GLU A 111 27.04 2.01 -8.73
CA GLU A 111 25.74 1.44 -9.06
C GLU A 111 25.85 -0.08 -9.24
N GLY A 112 24.85 -0.80 -8.75
CA GLY A 112 24.81 -2.25 -8.87
C GLY A 112 23.69 -2.87 -8.03
N LYS A 113 23.56 -4.19 -8.14
CA LYS A 113 22.51 -4.97 -7.46
C LYS A 113 22.53 -4.78 -5.94
N GLU A 114 23.70 -4.79 -5.34
CA GLU A 114 23.88 -4.63 -3.89
C GLU A 114 23.42 -3.23 -3.42
N PHE A 115 23.82 -2.19 -4.14
CA PHE A 115 23.37 -0.83 -3.85
C PHE A 115 21.84 -0.71 -3.96
N GLY A 116 21.24 -1.29 -5.00
CA GLY A 116 19.78 -1.33 -5.16
C GLY A 116 19.07 -2.04 -4.01
N GLN A 117 19.64 -3.12 -3.47
CA GLN A 117 19.12 -3.82 -2.29
C GLN A 117 19.19 -2.95 -1.03
N LYS A 118 20.30 -2.23 -0.82
CA LYS A 118 20.46 -1.29 0.31
C LYS A 118 19.44 -0.15 0.24
N ILE A 119 19.19 0.41 -0.95
CA ILE A 119 18.14 1.44 -1.13
C ILE A 119 16.75 0.90 -0.77
N ARG A 120 16.40 -0.29 -1.24
CA ARG A 120 15.11 -0.93 -0.88
C ARG A 120 14.97 -1.18 0.62
N LEU A 121 16.05 -1.61 1.27
CA LEU A 121 16.07 -1.79 2.71
C LEU A 121 15.79 -0.46 3.46
N LEU A 122 16.43 0.63 3.03
CA LEU A 122 16.18 1.96 3.61
C LEU A 122 14.74 2.44 3.37
N GLU A 123 14.19 2.19 2.19
CA GLU A 123 12.80 2.51 1.87
C GLU A 123 11.82 1.73 2.75
N GLU A 124 12.07 0.43 2.97
CA GLU A 124 11.29 -0.40 3.89
C GLU A 124 11.39 0.09 5.35
N MET A 125 12.59 0.44 5.80
CA MET A 125 12.79 0.99 7.15
C MET A 125 12.03 2.31 7.31
N TRP A 126 12.09 3.20 6.33
CA TRP A 126 11.39 4.47 6.30
C TRP A 126 9.86 4.29 6.32
N LEU A 127 9.30 3.38 5.52
CA LEU A 127 7.88 3.02 5.54
C LEU A 127 7.47 2.46 6.90
N ASN A 128 8.29 1.56 7.46
CA ASN A 128 8.02 0.92 8.74
C ASN A 128 8.09 1.88 9.93
N ASN A 129 8.83 2.97 9.79
CA ASN A 129 9.02 4.01 10.81
C ASN A 129 8.17 5.26 10.54
N SER A 130 6.97 5.08 9.96
CA SER A 130 6.02 6.17 9.68
C SER A 130 6.64 7.32 8.87
N PHE A 131 7.35 6.97 7.81
CA PHE A 131 8.03 7.89 6.88
C PHE A 131 9.16 8.71 7.51
N LYS A 132 9.84 8.14 8.48
CA LYS A 132 11.02 8.75 9.12
C LYS A 132 12.22 7.83 8.98
N ILE A 133 13.38 8.42 8.72
CA ILE A 133 14.66 7.72 8.70
C ILE A 133 15.75 8.64 9.23
N SER A 134 16.60 8.11 10.08
CA SER A 134 17.70 8.85 10.69
C SER A 134 19.02 8.62 9.93
N ASN A 135 19.93 9.57 10.02
CA ASN A 135 21.27 9.41 9.44
C ASN A 135 22.02 8.20 10.01
N LYS A 136 21.78 7.85 11.29
CA LYS A 136 22.39 6.68 11.93
C LYS A 136 21.91 5.38 11.27
N GLU A 137 20.62 5.26 10.96
CA GLU A 137 20.07 4.09 10.25
C GLU A 137 20.64 3.99 8.84
N ILE A 138 20.76 5.11 8.13
CA ILE A 138 21.37 5.16 6.79
C ILE A 138 22.84 4.72 6.86
N ASP A 139 23.61 5.29 7.78
CA ASP A 139 25.03 4.95 7.95
C ASP A 139 25.21 3.45 8.29
N ASN A 140 24.35 2.88 9.12
CA ASN A 140 24.41 1.45 9.46
C ASN A 140 24.21 0.54 8.24
N VAL A 141 23.31 0.88 7.33
CA VAL A 141 23.05 0.08 6.13
C VAL A 141 24.21 0.13 5.14
N PHE A 142 24.94 1.25 5.08
CA PHE A 142 26.04 1.41 4.10
C PHE A 142 27.44 1.08 4.64
N ARG A 143 27.63 1.07 5.96
CA ARG A 143 28.94 0.77 6.57
C ARG A 143 29.12 -0.70 6.99
N ASN A 144 28.00 -1.45 7.03
CA ASN A 144 27.99 -2.90 7.21
C ASN A 144 27.85 -3.59 5.85
#